data_19c0cd2c680c1ffde41a8a3f5aef876f
#
_entry.id   19c0cd2c680c1ffde41a8a3f5aef876f
#
_cell.length_a   1.000
_cell.length_b   1.000
_cell.length_c   1.000
_cell.angle_alpha   90.00
_cell.angle_beta   90.00
_cell.angle_gamma   90.00
#
_symmetry.space_group_name_H-M   'P 1'
#
loop_
_entity.id
_entity.type
_entity.pdbx_description
1 polymer ?
#
loop_
_entity_poly.entity_id
_entity_poly.type
_entity_poly.pdbx_seq_one_letter_code
_entity_poly.pdbx_strand_id
1 'polypeptide(L)'
;MSLVPKNFSRDFLSQSALTLRSCSDSESADRLRTFCTAISVAPKFYLDHEISIGETLDTEFRTKTNALFNKDAINLPFRTFVIEPTLVGKKGVRPSIFEYFGYDDQSIVISVAIKNLITNQWDIVLSGACVTKDGYQVERSDVSKLKQKFPDGYLLSVVRVACSLLYDITAMLECSNVKVETLPSRPLNKSAAKRGALPFDTYHILTIEPRANSSSTKA
;
A
#
# COMPACT_ATOMS: atom_id res chain seq x y z
N MET A 1 -10.99 7.99 -20.01
CA MET A 1 -10.71 8.88 -18.86
C MET A 1 -9.25 8.71 -18.51
N SER A 2 -8.47 9.77 -18.38
CA SER A 2 -7.06 9.65 -17.94
C SER A 2 -7.05 9.38 -16.44
N LEU A 3 -6.47 8.25 -16.04
CA LEU A 3 -6.22 7.92 -14.64
C LEU A 3 -5.22 8.90 -14.05
N VAL A 4 -5.63 9.66 -13.05
CA VAL A 4 -4.75 10.59 -12.35
C VAL A 4 -4.58 10.07 -10.92
N PRO A 5 -3.38 9.60 -10.56
CA PRO A 5 -3.10 9.18 -9.19
C PRO A 5 -3.41 10.29 -8.20
N LYS A 6 -4.08 9.95 -7.11
CA LYS A 6 -4.45 10.91 -6.06
C LYS A 6 -3.25 11.39 -5.23
N ASN A 7 -2.09 10.73 -5.37
CA ASN A 7 -0.82 11.08 -4.73
C ASN A 7 -0.91 11.18 -3.20
N PHE A 8 -1.40 10.12 -2.57
CA PHE A 8 -1.60 10.06 -1.13
C PHE A 8 -0.27 10.16 -0.36
N SER A 9 0.80 9.57 -0.88
CA SER A 9 2.15 9.68 -0.29
C SER A 9 2.58 11.12 -0.11
N ARG A 10 2.33 11.99 -1.08
CA ARG A 10 2.71 13.41 -0.99
C ARG A 10 1.92 14.15 0.08
N ASP A 11 0.63 13.90 0.18
CA ASP A 11 -0.21 14.48 1.23
C ASP A 11 0.26 14.00 2.62
N PHE A 12 0.51 12.70 2.77
CA PHE A 12 1.08 12.13 3.98
C PHE A 12 2.42 12.76 4.35
N LEU A 13 3.38 12.82 3.44
CA LEU A 13 4.71 13.39 3.68
C LEU A 13 4.64 14.86 4.09
N SER A 14 3.75 15.64 3.46
CA SER A 14 3.54 17.05 3.81
C SER A 14 3.02 17.22 5.23
N GLN A 15 2.06 16.41 5.64
CA GLN A 15 1.52 16.45 7.02
C GLN A 15 2.52 15.90 8.04
N SER A 16 3.23 14.83 7.70
CA SER A 16 4.24 14.22 8.58
C SER A 16 5.39 15.18 8.89
N ALA A 17 5.80 16.02 7.93
CA ALA A 17 6.83 17.02 8.17
C ALA A 17 6.42 18.04 9.24
N LEU A 18 5.14 18.38 9.36
CA LEU A 18 4.62 19.22 10.44
C LEU A 18 4.61 18.48 11.78
N THR A 19 4.15 17.23 11.77
CA THR A 19 4.10 16.38 12.97
C THR A 19 5.49 16.16 13.55
N LEU A 20 6.51 15.91 12.72
CA LEU A 20 7.90 15.72 13.15
C LEU A 20 8.49 16.94 13.84
N ARG A 21 8.07 18.16 13.47
CA ARG A 21 8.54 19.40 14.11
C ARG A 21 8.00 19.58 15.53
N SER A 22 6.84 19.02 15.83
CA SER A 22 6.16 19.14 17.12
C SER A 22 6.26 17.86 17.98
N CYS A 23 6.87 16.79 17.46
CA CYS A 23 6.98 15.53 18.18
C CYS A 23 8.10 15.60 19.22
N SER A 24 7.75 15.44 20.49
CA SER A 24 8.71 15.39 21.61
C SER A 24 9.19 13.96 21.92
N ASP A 25 8.49 12.94 21.44
CA ASP A 25 8.86 11.54 21.63
C ASP A 25 9.82 11.10 20.52
N SER A 26 11.07 10.79 20.89
CA SER A 26 12.14 10.42 19.95
C SER A 26 11.83 9.13 19.20
N GLU A 27 11.27 8.12 19.87
CA GLU A 27 10.96 6.82 19.26
C GLU A 27 9.87 6.95 18.21
N SER A 28 8.77 7.64 18.52
CA SER A 28 7.69 7.90 17.56
C SER A 28 8.17 8.75 16.38
N ALA A 29 9.06 9.72 16.64
CA ALA A 29 9.65 10.55 15.60
C ALA A 29 10.54 9.72 14.66
N ASP A 30 11.36 8.81 15.18
CA ASP A 30 12.24 7.96 14.38
C ASP A 30 11.47 6.96 13.53
N ARG A 31 10.43 6.35 14.07
CA ARG A 31 9.51 5.49 13.30
C ARG A 31 8.84 6.26 12.16
N LEU A 32 8.33 7.46 12.45
CA LEU A 32 7.72 8.31 11.43
C LEU A 32 8.73 8.72 10.36
N ARG A 33 9.98 9.07 10.74
CA ARG A 33 11.06 9.40 9.77
C ARG A 33 11.39 8.21 8.89
N THR A 34 11.52 7.01 9.46
CA THR A 34 11.78 5.76 8.70
C THR A 34 10.71 5.52 7.68
N PHE A 35 9.45 5.58 8.09
CA PHE A 35 8.31 5.40 7.19
C PHE A 35 8.25 6.48 6.10
N CYS A 36 8.46 7.76 6.44
CA CYS A 36 8.52 8.84 5.47
C CYS A 36 9.67 8.65 4.46
N THR A 37 10.83 8.20 4.92
CA THR A 37 11.98 7.93 4.04
C THR A 37 11.65 6.82 3.06
N ALA A 38 11.10 5.71 3.53
CA ALA A 38 10.71 4.60 2.68
C ALA A 38 9.67 5.04 1.63
N ILE A 39 8.60 5.72 2.04
CA ILE A 39 7.57 6.23 1.13
C ILE A 39 8.14 7.20 0.10
N SER A 40 9.12 8.03 0.47
CA SER A 40 9.67 9.06 -0.45
C SER A 40 10.45 8.47 -1.61
N VAL A 41 11.09 7.32 -1.44
CA VAL A 41 11.98 6.70 -2.43
C VAL A 41 11.40 5.46 -3.10
N ALA A 42 10.42 4.81 -2.46
CA ALA A 42 9.87 3.55 -2.95
C ALA A 42 9.05 3.74 -4.24
N PRO A 43 9.13 2.79 -5.19
CA PRO A 43 8.19 2.70 -6.30
C PRO A 43 6.75 2.59 -5.78
N LYS A 44 5.82 3.27 -6.46
CA LYS A 44 4.42 3.34 -6.05
C LYS A 44 3.53 2.65 -7.06
N PHE A 45 2.60 1.83 -6.55
CA PHE A 45 1.52 1.25 -7.34
C PHE A 45 0.23 1.97 -7.04
N TYR A 46 -0.47 2.35 -8.09
CA TYR A 46 -1.80 2.93 -8.00
C TYR A 46 -2.84 1.91 -8.46
N LEU A 47 -3.85 1.70 -7.64
CA LEU A 47 -5.01 0.88 -7.96
C LEU A 47 -6.21 1.79 -8.19
N ASP A 48 -6.80 1.70 -9.39
CA ASP A 48 -7.95 2.53 -9.80
C ASP A 48 -9.29 2.02 -9.26
N HIS A 49 -9.26 1.13 -8.30
CA HIS A 49 -10.49 0.62 -7.70
C HIS A 49 -10.49 0.77 -6.18
N GLU A 50 -11.66 0.91 -5.64
CA GLU A 50 -11.91 0.97 -4.22
C GLU A 50 -11.86 -0.45 -3.63
N ILE A 51 -11.17 -0.58 -2.49
CA ILE A 51 -11.05 -1.85 -1.80
C ILE A 51 -11.96 -1.85 -0.59
N SER A 52 -12.92 -2.74 -0.60
CA SER A 52 -13.81 -2.90 0.54
C SER A 52 -13.06 -3.53 1.72
N ILE A 53 -13.04 -2.84 2.86
CA ILE A 53 -12.70 -3.46 4.16
C ILE A 53 -13.97 -4.18 4.61
N GLY A 54 -14.32 -5.22 3.90
CA GLY A 54 -15.34 -6.17 4.34
C GLY A 54 -14.73 -7.23 5.23
N GLU A 55 -15.56 -8.09 5.78
CA GLU A 55 -15.15 -9.36 6.33
C GLU A 55 -14.58 -10.20 5.19
N THR A 56 -13.32 -9.95 4.83
CA THR A 56 -12.58 -10.89 3.97
C THR A 56 -12.69 -12.21 4.69
N LEU A 57 -13.41 -13.15 4.11
CA LEU A 57 -13.64 -14.46 4.72
C LEU A 57 -12.28 -15.02 5.09
N ASP A 58 -12.15 -15.52 6.32
CA ASP A 58 -10.89 -16.10 6.81
C ASP A 58 -10.29 -17.12 5.83
N THR A 59 -11.15 -17.81 5.09
CA THR A 59 -10.77 -18.75 4.05
C THR A 59 -10.08 -18.09 2.85
N GLU A 60 -10.58 -16.95 2.37
CA GLU A 60 -9.95 -16.23 1.26
C GLU A 60 -8.58 -15.66 1.67
N PHE A 61 -8.51 -15.05 2.84
CA PHE A 61 -7.24 -14.58 3.39
C PHE A 61 -6.21 -15.70 3.51
N ARG A 62 -6.58 -16.83 4.11
CA ARG A 62 -5.69 -18.00 4.25
C ARG A 62 -5.25 -18.53 2.90
N THR A 63 -6.16 -18.62 1.94
CA THR A 63 -5.83 -19.10 0.59
C THR A 63 -4.81 -18.18 -0.08
N LYS A 64 -5.03 -16.86 -0.06
CA LYS A 64 -4.13 -15.87 -0.65
C LYS A 64 -2.77 -15.85 0.06
N THR A 65 -2.77 -15.87 1.40
CA THR A 65 -1.53 -15.87 2.18
C THR A 65 -0.74 -17.16 1.97
N ASN A 66 -1.39 -18.31 1.98
CA ASN A 66 -0.73 -19.58 1.67
C ASN A 66 -0.14 -19.59 0.27
N ALA A 67 -0.87 -19.10 -0.74
CA ALA A 67 -0.36 -19.01 -2.10
C ALA A 67 0.85 -18.06 -2.21
N LEU A 68 0.85 -16.96 -1.45
CA LEU A 68 1.96 -16.02 -1.42
C LEU A 68 3.24 -16.64 -0.82
N PHE A 69 3.10 -17.43 0.28
CA PHE A 69 4.22 -18.01 1.03
C PHE A 69 4.55 -19.47 0.69
N ASN A 70 3.77 -20.13 -0.16
CA ASN A 70 4.08 -21.51 -0.64
C ASN A 70 5.09 -21.54 -1.78
N LYS A 71 5.53 -20.41 -2.28
CA LYS A 71 6.61 -20.31 -3.27
C LYS A 71 7.97 -20.44 -2.54
N ASP A 72 8.97 -20.97 -3.21
CA ASP A 72 10.34 -21.07 -2.65
C ASP A 72 10.90 -19.72 -2.24
N ALA A 73 10.47 -18.66 -2.94
CA ALA A 73 10.71 -17.26 -2.57
C ALA A 73 9.49 -16.41 -2.92
N ILE A 74 9.24 -15.37 -2.13
CA ILE A 74 8.21 -14.40 -2.44
C ILE A 74 8.73 -13.47 -3.53
N ASN A 75 8.12 -13.56 -4.71
CA ASN A 75 8.52 -12.75 -5.85
C ASN A 75 7.93 -11.34 -5.75
N LEU A 76 8.58 -10.47 -4.98
CA LEU A 76 8.18 -9.07 -4.86
C LEU A 76 8.62 -8.26 -6.09
N PRO A 77 7.80 -7.32 -6.58
CA PRO A 77 8.16 -6.48 -7.73
C PRO A 77 9.39 -5.59 -7.44
N PHE A 78 9.56 -5.21 -6.19
CA PHE A 78 10.70 -4.46 -5.66
C PHE A 78 10.91 -4.86 -4.21
N ARG A 79 12.15 -4.72 -3.70
CA ARG A 79 12.45 -4.98 -2.28
C ARG A 79 11.64 -4.09 -1.35
N THR A 80 11.42 -2.84 -1.75
CA THR A 80 10.52 -1.89 -1.05
C THR A 80 9.61 -1.26 -2.08
N PHE A 81 8.33 -1.22 -1.80
CA PHE A 81 7.33 -0.55 -2.65
C PHE A 81 6.11 -0.12 -1.84
N VAL A 82 5.32 0.75 -2.43
CA VAL A 82 4.13 1.33 -1.82
C VAL A 82 2.92 1.07 -2.70
N ILE A 83 1.79 0.72 -2.09
CA ILE A 83 0.48 0.70 -2.74
C ILE A 83 -0.38 1.79 -2.12
N GLU A 84 -1.06 2.56 -2.96
CA GLU A 84 -1.96 3.64 -2.54
C GLU A 84 -3.42 3.30 -2.86
N PRO A 85 -4.08 2.43 -2.08
CA PRO A 85 -5.49 2.12 -2.31
C PRO A 85 -6.41 3.14 -1.65
N THR A 86 -7.64 3.14 -2.13
CA THR A 86 -8.75 3.75 -1.44
C THR A 86 -9.56 2.67 -0.72
N LEU A 87 -9.58 2.69 0.60
CA LEU A 87 -10.32 1.71 1.39
C LEU A 87 -11.74 2.18 1.64
N VAL A 88 -12.72 1.30 1.39
CA VAL A 88 -14.13 1.54 1.66
C VAL A 88 -14.56 0.70 2.85
N GLY A 89 -15.09 1.34 3.86
CA GLY A 89 -15.61 0.69 5.06
C GLY A 89 -16.95 1.28 5.51
N LYS A 90 -17.52 0.74 6.56
CA LYS A 90 -18.80 1.22 7.15
C LYS A 90 -18.81 2.73 7.47
N LYS A 91 -17.65 3.32 7.71
CA LYS A 91 -17.48 4.75 8.07
C LYS A 91 -17.07 5.63 6.89
N GLY A 92 -17.11 5.13 5.66
CA GLY A 92 -16.78 5.87 4.43
C GLY A 92 -15.49 5.44 3.76
N VAL A 93 -15.08 6.24 2.80
CA VAL A 93 -13.97 5.99 1.88
C VAL A 93 -12.69 6.63 2.42
N ARG A 94 -11.63 5.85 2.64
CA ARG A 94 -10.40 6.32 3.28
C ARG A 94 -9.18 6.17 2.39
N PRO A 95 -8.49 7.26 2.06
CA PRO A 95 -7.15 7.19 1.49
C PRO A 95 -6.20 6.40 2.38
N SER A 96 -5.40 5.55 1.79
CA SER A 96 -4.50 4.68 2.56
C SER A 96 -3.18 4.48 1.84
N ILE A 97 -2.14 4.19 2.60
CA ILE A 97 -0.79 3.92 2.12
C ILE A 97 -0.33 2.63 2.77
N PHE A 98 0.05 1.66 1.95
CA PHE A 98 0.62 0.39 2.35
C PHE A 98 2.05 0.33 1.85
N GLU A 99 3.01 0.27 2.76
CA GLU A 99 4.41 0.03 2.49
C GLU A 99 4.71 -1.45 2.71
N TYR A 100 5.46 -2.03 1.78
CA TYR A 100 5.95 -3.40 1.84
C TYR A 100 7.46 -3.41 1.72
N PHE A 101 8.10 -4.13 2.60
CA PHE A 101 9.54 -4.35 2.60
C PHE A 101 9.84 -5.84 2.68
N GLY A 102 10.47 -6.40 1.65
CA GLY A 102 10.98 -7.76 1.67
C GLY A 102 12.18 -7.84 2.61
N TYR A 103 11.98 -8.45 3.77
CA TYR A 103 13.05 -8.64 4.75
C TYR A 103 13.99 -9.75 4.29
N ASP A 104 13.41 -10.90 3.96
CA ASP A 104 14.07 -12.07 3.36
C ASP A 104 13.12 -12.76 2.37
N ASP A 105 13.51 -13.94 1.88
CA ASP A 105 12.73 -14.68 0.88
C ASP A 105 11.42 -15.27 1.43
N GLN A 106 11.20 -15.24 2.75
CA GLN A 106 10.06 -15.86 3.44
C GLN A 106 9.32 -14.91 4.36
N SER A 107 9.74 -13.64 4.43
CA SER A 107 9.11 -12.68 5.31
C SER A 107 8.98 -11.29 4.68
N ILE A 108 7.87 -10.64 5.01
CA ILE A 108 7.54 -9.31 4.54
C ILE A 108 7.20 -8.44 5.74
N VAL A 109 7.79 -7.26 5.78
CA VAL A 109 7.44 -6.23 6.76
C VAL A 109 6.45 -5.27 6.13
N ILE A 110 5.36 -5.01 6.82
CA ILE A 110 4.25 -4.18 6.36
C ILE A 110 4.05 -3.00 7.31
N SER A 111 3.97 -1.81 6.74
CA SER A 111 3.57 -0.60 7.47
C SER A 111 2.37 0.05 6.77
N VAL A 112 1.43 0.59 7.53
CA VAL A 112 0.17 1.14 6.98
C VAL A 112 -0.16 2.47 7.62
N ALA A 113 -0.45 3.46 6.79
CA ALA A 113 -1.07 4.72 7.19
C ALA A 113 -2.45 4.86 6.55
N ILE A 114 -3.42 5.36 7.33
CA ILE A 114 -4.80 5.59 6.88
C ILE A 114 -5.20 7.01 7.23
N LYS A 115 -5.83 7.71 6.29
CA LYS A 115 -6.33 9.06 6.52
C LYS A 115 -7.61 9.03 7.35
N ASN A 116 -7.61 9.75 8.44
CA ASN A 116 -8.78 9.94 9.27
C ASN A 116 -9.69 11.01 8.64
N LEU A 117 -10.93 10.64 8.32
CA LEU A 117 -11.85 11.54 7.62
C LEU A 117 -12.39 12.69 8.50
N ILE A 118 -12.39 12.50 9.81
CA ILE A 118 -12.91 13.50 10.76
C ILE A 118 -11.85 14.58 10.99
N THR A 119 -10.61 14.16 11.30
CA THR A 119 -9.51 15.08 11.60
C THR A 119 -8.75 15.52 10.38
N ASN A 120 -8.96 14.87 9.23
CA ASN A 120 -8.22 15.03 7.99
C ASN A 120 -6.70 14.79 8.17
N GLN A 121 -6.31 14.06 9.21
CA GLN A 121 -4.92 13.70 9.53
C GLN A 121 -4.62 12.25 9.17
N TRP A 122 -3.34 11.95 8.96
CA TRP A 122 -2.87 10.60 8.74
C TRP A 122 -2.54 9.93 10.07
N ASP A 123 -3.10 8.75 10.28
CA ASP A 123 -2.78 7.87 11.40
C ASP A 123 -1.94 6.69 10.88
N ILE A 124 -0.77 6.45 11.47
CA ILE A 124 -0.03 5.20 11.26
C ILE A 124 -0.74 4.14 12.09
N VAL A 125 -1.41 3.21 11.41
CA VAL A 125 -2.22 2.16 12.05
C VAL A 125 -1.47 0.84 12.21
N LEU A 126 -0.37 0.69 11.48
CA LEU A 126 0.53 -0.46 11.53
C LEU A 126 1.95 0.01 11.23
N SER A 127 2.91 -0.36 12.04
CA SER A 127 4.32 -0.03 11.83
C SER A 127 5.16 -1.29 11.98
N GLY A 128 5.70 -1.77 10.86
CA GLY A 128 6.67 -2.86 10.87
C GLY A 128 6.10 -4.23 11.26
N ALA A 129 4.86 -4.56 10.90
CA ALA A 129 4.36 -5.92 11.11
C ALA A 129 5.12 -6.91 10.23
N CYS A 130 5.77 -7.88 10.83
CA CYS A 130 6.42 -8.97 10.12
C CYS A 130 5.39 -10.07 9.80
N VAL A 131 5.22 -10.40 8.54
CA VAL A 131 4.31 -11.44 8.05
C VAL A 131 5.12 -12.57 7.43
N THR A 132 4.84 -13.80 7.86
CA THR A 132 5.45 -15.05 7.38
C THR A 132 4.35 -16.06 7.04
N LYS A 133 4.72 -17.21 6.52
CA LYS A 133 3.79 -18.33 6.30
C LYS A 133 3.08 -18.79 7.57
N ASP A 134 3.73 -18.66 8.75
CA ASP A 134 3.22 -19.14 10.03
C ASP A 134 2.32 -18.09 10.74
N GLY A 135 2.19 -16.88 10.15
CA GLY A 135 1.37 -15.82 10.68
C GLY A 135 2.02 -14.45 10.63
N TYR A 136 1.58 -13.56 11.52
CA TYR A 136 2.15 -12.22 11.61
C TYR A 136 2.55 -11.88 13.04
N GLN A 137 3.58 -11.07 13.17
CA GLN A 137 4.07 -10.52 14.43
C GLN A 137 4.05 -8.99 14.35
N VAL A 138 3.48 -8.37 15.36
CA VAL A 138 3.49 -6.91 15.53
C VAL A 138 4.18 -6.58 16.83
N GLU A 139 5.03 -5.57 16.86
CA GLU A 139 5.68 -5.16 18.09
C GLU A 139 4.67 -4.82 19.19
N ARG A 140 4.91 -5.34 20.41
CA ARG A 140 3.98 -5.20 21.55
C ARG A 140 3.69 -3.74 21.93
N SER A 141 4.67 -2.85 21.77
CA SER A 141 4.52 -1.42 22.04
C SER A 141 3.45 -0.78 21.17
N ASP A 142 3.35 -1.19 19.91
CA ASP A 142 2.37 -0.68 18.97
C ASP A 142 0.97 -1.24 19.25
N VAL A 143 0.88 -2.52 19.63
CA VAL A 143 -0.42 -3.15 19.95
C VAL A 143 -1.12 -2.47 21.12
N SER A 144 -0.39 -2.08 22.18
CA SER A 144 -1.00 -1.41 23.34
C SER A 144 -1.51 0.00 23.01
N LYS A 145 -0.76 0.77 22.24
CA LYS A 145 -1.16 2.11 21.78
C LYS A 145 -2.31 2.06 20.78
N LEU A 146 -2.30 1.05 19.89
CA LEU A 146 -3.33 0.87 18.87
C LEU A 146 -4.65 0.34 19.43
N LYS A 147 -4.61 -0.56 20.41
CA LYS A 147 -5.83 -1.05 21.11
C LYS A 147 -6.64 0.08 21.77
N GLN A 148 -5.97 1.16 22.19
CA GLN A 148 -6.68 2.33 22.75
C GLN A 148 -7.40 3.16 21.67
N LYS A 149 -6.92 3.12 20.40
CA LYS A 149 -7.48 3.91 19.29
C LYS A 149 -8.45 3.14 18.40
N PHE A 150 -8.30 1.83 18.30
CA PHE A 150 -9.02 1.00 17.33
C PHE A 150 -9.70 -0.19 18.02
N PRO A 151 -10.89 -0.61 17.54
CA PRO A 151 -11.59 -1.79 18.04
C PRO A 151 -10.75 -3.07 17.93
N ASP A 152 -11.03 -4.02 18.82
CA ASP A 152 -10.44 -5.37 18.72
C ASP A 152 -10.67 -5.98 17.32
N GLY A 153 -9.63 -6.60 16.79
CA GLY A 153 -9.66 -7.18 15.43
C GLY A 153 -9.37 -6.21 14.29
N TYR A 154 -9.37 -4.89 14.52
CA TYR A 154 -9.07 -3.92 13.46
C TYR A 154 -7.68 -4.10 12.87
N LEU A 155 -6.68 -4.29 13.72
CA LEU A 155 -5.29 -4.52 13.30
C LEU A 155 -5.17 -5.76 12.43
N LEU A 156 -5.82 -6.86 12.83
CA LEU A 156 -5.88 -8.08 12.05
C LEU A 156 -6.52 -7.84 10.67
N SER A 157 -7.60 -7.06 10.62
CA SER A 157 -8.25 -6.70 9.37
C SER A 157 -7.32 -5.89 8.45
N VAL A 158 -6.52 -4.98 9.01
CA VAL A 158 -5.53 -4.19 8.25
C VAL A 158 -4.44 -5.11 7.67
N VAL A 159 -3.90 -6.03 8.47
CA VAL A 159 -2.90 -7.02 8.00
C VAL A 159 -3.49 -7.90 6.90
N ARG A 160 -4.72 -8.37 7.06
CA ARG A 160 -5.42 -9.18 6.05
C ARG A 160 -5.58 -8.44 4.72
N VAL A 161 -6.02 -7.20 4.76
CA VAL A 161 -6.13 -6.35 3.57
C VAL A 161 -4.77 -6.16 2.92
N ALA A 162 -3.72 -5.89 3.71
CA ALA A 162 -2.37 -5.72 3.20
C ALA A 162 -1.86 -6.97 2.47
N CYS A 163 -2.03 -8.16 3.06
CA CYS A 163 -1.62 -9.43 2.43
C CYS A 163 -2.43 -9.72 1.16
N SER A 164 -3.75 -9.46 1.17
CA SER A 164 -4.57 -9.61 -0.03
C SER A 164 -4.12 -8.71 -1.17
N LEU A 165 -3.85 -7.44 -0.88
CA LEU A 165 -3.33 -6.47 -1.86
C LEU A 165 -2.00 -6.91 -2.45
N LEU A 166 -1.10 -7.38 -1.60
CA LEU A 166 0.19 -7.89 -2.03
C LEU A 166 0.01 -9.08 -2.99
N TYR A 167 -0.83 -10.04 -2.62
CA TYR A 167 -1.13 -11.19 -3.47
C TYR A 167 -1.71 -10.76 -4.82
N ASP A 168 -2.68 -9.84 -4.81
CA ASP A 168 -3.32 -9.37 -6.04
C ASP A 168 -2.32 -8.66 -6.97
N ILE A 169 -1.45 -7.79 -6.42
CA ILE A 169 -0.40 -7.13 -7.21
C ILE A 169 0.61 -8.15 -7.78
N THR A 170 1.10 -9.07 -6.97
CA THR A 170 2.07 -10.07 -7.46
C THR A 170 1.45 -10.98 -8.51
N ALA A 171 0.21 -11.42 -8.32
CA ALA A 171 -0.53 -12.21 -9.30
C ALA A 171 -0.78 -11.43 -10.61
N MET A 172 -1.13 -10.15 -10.53
CA MET A 172 -1.31 -9.30 -11.72
C MET A 172 0.00 -9.15 -12.50
N LEU A 173 1.12 -8.96 -11.84
CA LEU A 173 2.42 -8.82 -12.50
C LEU A 173 2.88 -10.10 -13.20
N GLU A 174 2.40 -11.28 -12.78
CA GLU A 174 2.65 -12.56 -13.42
C GLU A 174 1.73 -12.80 -14.65
N CYS A 175 0.68 -12.01 -14.84
CA CYS A 175 -0.27 -12.19 -15.93
C CYS A 175 0.24 -11.56 -17.23
N SER A 176 0.23 -12.32 -18.32
CA SER A 176 0.69 -11.87 -19.65
C SER A 176 -0.17 -10.77 -20.29
N ASN A 177 -1.38 -10.55 -19.80
CA ASN A 177 -2.33 -9.54 -20.26
C ASN A 177 -2.38 -8.31 -19.35
N VAL A 178 -1.43 -8.15 -18.45
CA VAL A 178 -1.30 -6.96 -17.63
C VAL A 178 -0.22 -6.05 -18.19
N LYS A 179 -0.60 -4.81 -18.44
CA LYS A 179 0.29 -3.75 -18.85
C LYS A 179 0.63 -2.87 -17.65
N VAL A 180 1.91 -2.57 -17.51
CA VAL A 180 2.39 -1.64 -16.50
C VAL A 180 2.66 -0.29 -17.17
N GLU A 181 1.91 0.73 -16.80
CA GLU A 181 2.13 2.10 -17.25
C GLU A 181 2.80 2.92 -16.14
N THR A 182 3.79 3.74 -16.52
CA THR A 182 4.49 4.61 -15.57
C THR A 182 3.98 6.04 -15.69
N LEU A 183 3.37 6.55 -14.64
CA LEU A 183 2.86 7.92 -14.53
C LEU A 183 3.44 8.63 -13.29
N PRO A 184 3.57 9.96 -13.29
CA PRO A 184 3.35 10.85 -14.43
C PRO A 184 4.52 10.83 -15.41
N SER A 185 4.22 11.20 -16.63
CA SER A 185 5.25 11.36 -17.65
C SER A 185 6.19 12.53 -17.32
N ARG A 186 7.44 12.49 -17.85
CA ARG A 186 8.42 13.58 -17.75
C ARG A 186 7.85 14.99 -18.03
N PRO A 187 6.91 15.20 -18.98
CA PRO A 187 6.32 16.52 -19.24
C PRO A 187 5.59 17.14 -18.04
N LEU A 188 4.85 16.33 -17.27
CA LEU A 188 4.14 16.82 -16.07
C LEU A 188 5.10 17.29 -14.99
N ASN A 189 6.19 16.56 -14.76
CA ASN A 189 7.22 16.97 -13.81
C ASN A 189 7.99 18.20 -14.25
N LYS A 190 8.25 18.38 -15.55
CA LYS A 190 8.83 19.63 -16.10
C LYS A 190 7.90 20.84 -15.86
N SER A 191 6.59 20.66 -16.04
CA SER A 191 5.60 21.71 -15.77
C SER A 191 5.50 22.03 -14.27
N ALA A 192 5.58 21.03 -13.39
CA ALA A 192 5.60 21.24 -11.94
C ALA A 192 6.86 22.02 -11.51
N ALA A 193 8.03 21.63 -11.99
CA ALA A 193 9.30 22.31 -11.70
C ALA A 193 9.29 23.77 -12.14
N LYS A 194 8.75 24.09 -13.32
CA LYS A 194 8.60 25.48 -13.80
C LYS A 194 7.75 26.35 -12.88
N ARG A 195 6.83 25.77 -12.14
CA ARG A 195 5.95 26.44 -11.18
C ARG A 195 6.48 26.42 -9.74
N GLY A 196 7.70 25.93 -9.53
CA GLY A 196 8.26 25.73 -8.17
C GLY A 196 7.54 24.68 -7.35
N ALA A 197 6.70 23.84 -7.99
CA ALA A 197 5.99 22.76 -7.31
C ALA A 197 6.88 21.51 -7.21
N LEU A 198 6.69 20.74 -6.15
CA LEU A 198 7.36 19.44 -6.01
C LEU A 198 6.97 18.53 -7.19
N PRO A 199 7.92 17.70 -7.67
CA PRO A 199 7.60 16.74 -8.71
C PRO A 199 6.50 15.78 -8.25
N PHE A 200 5.73 15.29 -9.20
CA PHE A 200 4.80 14.19 -8.92
C PHE A 200 5.59 12.92 -8.71
N ASP A 201 5.14 12.11 -7.78
CA ASP A 201 5.68 10.76 -7.60
C ASP A 201 5.46 9.93 -8.87
N THR A 202 6.39 9.01 -9.12
CA THR A 202 6.23 8.06 -10.22
C THR A 202 5.36 6.91 -9.75
N TYR A 203 4.28 6.65 -10.49
CA TYR A 203 3.35 5.56 -10.23
C TYR A 203 3.43 4.50 -11.31
N HIS A 204 3.32 3.25 -10.91
CA HIS A 204 3.07 2.13 -11.78
C HIS A 204 1.57 1.81 -11.75
N ILE A 205 0.91 1.95 -12.88
CA ILE A 205 -0.50 1.62 -13.03
C ILE A 205 -0.60 0.27 -13.71
N LEU A 206 -1.28 -0.66 -13.06
CA LEU A 206 -1.57 -1.97 -13.60
C LEU A 206 -2.91 -1.93 -14.34
N THR A 207 -2.87 -2.15 -15.64
CA THR A 207 -4.05 -2.20 -16.49
C THR A 207 -4.22 -3.60 -17.06
N ILE A 208 -5.38 -4.20 -16.88
CA ILE A 208 -5.72 -5.50 -17.46
C ILE A 208 -6.22 -5.26 -18.88
N GLU A 209 -5.49 -5.75 -19.88
CA GLU A 209 -5.94 -5.73 -21.27
C GLU A 209 -6.90 -6.89 -21.53
N PRO A 210 -8.08 -6.62 -22.13
CA PRO A 210 -8.98 -7.71 -22.53
C PRO A 210 -8.23 -8.65 -23.49
N ARG A 211 -8.30 -9.96 -23.25
CA ARG A 211 -7.81 -10.93 -24.24
C ARG A 211 -8.55 -10.68 -25.54
N ALA A 212 -7.81 -10.42 -26.61
CA ALA A 212 -8.39 -10.41 -27.94
C ALA A 212 -9.07 -11.77 -28.15
N ASN A 213 -10.39 -11.76 -28.26
CA ASN A 213 -11.13 -12.96 -28.64
C ASN A 213 -10.55 -13.40 -29.98
N SER A 214 -9.76 -14.44 -29.99
CA SER A 214 -9.41 -15.13 -31.22
C SER A 214 -10.70 -15.78 -31.73
N SER A 215 -11.51 -15.00 -32.41
CA SER A 215 -12.59 -15.54 -33.24
C SER A 215 -11.92 -16.36 -34.33
N SER A 216 -11.70 -17.63 -34.04
CA SER A 216 -11.39 -18.60 -35.07
C SER A 216 -12.62 -18.74 -35.94
N THR A 217 -12.75 -17.87 -36.90
CA THR A 217 -13.58 -18.15 -38.08
C THR A 217 -12.91 -19.29 -38.83
N LYS A 218 -13.24 -20.52 -38.48
CA LYS A 218 -13.03 -21.64 -39.40
C LYS A 218 -14.18 -21.56 -40.43
N ALA A 219 -13.80 -21.13 -41.63
CA ALA A 219 -14.57 -21.37 -42.83
C ALA A 219 -14.45 -22.85 -43.21
#